data_4485460e666b36b39cd65891ce05bada
#
_entry.id   4485460e666b36b39cd65891ce05bada
#
_cell.length_a   1.000
_cell.length_b   1.000
_cell.length_c   1.000
_cell.angle_alpha   90.00
_cell.angle_beta   90.00
_cell.angle_gamma   90.00
#
_symmetry.space_group_name_H-M   'P 1'
#
loop_
_entity.id
_entity.type
_entity.pdbx_description
1 polymer ?
#
loop_
_entity_poly.entity_id
_entity_poly.type
_entity_poly.pdbx_seq_one_letter_code
_entity_poly.pdbx_strand_id
1 'polypeptide(L)'
;VLLTSLTLAMALTSRRFIPIFGMSLALLLAPLLALALNHIRTRALQLGFAVALLGIAVMRLLPYPLQAPPAFHYLTAEYTYPEDMLDFVERNQLHGDVYALYNWGGYMHLRTDGGLRVFIDGRADTVYDGETYLHYKAVAATAPDWIERVEETGAEFFLWSHYRRDGASKRREMLASGRWRLLYEDAVSWLAVRDDVSLPEALTPPGPSVMRSLTLGAQAARRGEFDEAVQMARQVRRDIPWQQRACQLEINALRRADDDAGAARVMRECLGYFPTAYLR
;
A
#
# COMPACT_ATOMS: atom_id res chain seq x y z
N VAL A 1 -12.86 3.01 32.87
CA VAL A 1 -13.32 4.33 32.36
C VAL A 1 -12.14 5.20 31.96
N LEU A 2 -11.19 5.52 32.87
CA LEU A 2 -10.05 6.42 32.58
C LEU A 2 -9.24 5.98 31.36
N LEU A 3 -8.87 4.70 31.27
CA LEU A 3 -8.13 4.14 30.13
C LEU A 3 -8.91 4.31 28.82
N THR A 4 -10.20 4.02 28.82
CA THR A 4 -11.05 4.14 27.63
C THR A 4 -11.22 5.59 27.21
N SER A 5 -11.35 6.53 28.15
CA SER A 5 -11.41 7.96 27.82
C SER A 5 -10.10 8.47 27.24
N LEU A 6 -8.96 8.03 27.77
CA LEU A 6 -7.64 8.39 27.25
C LEU A 6 -7.44 7.84 25.82
N THR A 7 -7.72 6.56 25.61
CA THR A 7 -7.57 5.93 24.30
C THR A 7 -8.57 6.47 23.27
N LEU A 8 -9.77 6.92 23.71
CA LEU A 8 -10.70 7.65 22.85
C LEU A 8 -10.10 8.98 22.38
N ALA A 9 -9.56 9.77 23.30
CA ALA A 9 -8.91 11.03 22.95
C ALA A 9 -7.76 10.81 21.96
N MET A 10 -6.94 9.78 22.19
CA MET A 10 -5.88 9.40 21.24
C MET A 10 -6.45 8.96 19.88
N ALA A 11 -7.52 8.18 19.84
CA ALA A 11 -8.17 7.73 18.60
C ALA A 11 -8.78 8.89 17.79
N LEU A 12 -9.26 9.92 18.46
CA LEU A 12 -9.77 11.15 17.82
C LEU A 12 -8.64 12.00 17.21
N THR A 13 -7.43 11.92 17.76
CA THR A 13 -6.26 12.64 17.22
C THR A 13 -5.56 11.87 16.11
N SER A 14 -5.54 10.53 16.15
CA SER A 14 -4.87 9.71 15.15
C SER A 14 -5.53 8.34 14.98
N ARG A 15 -5.82 7.99 13.72
CA ARG A 15 -6.46 6.70 13.35
C ARG A 15 -5.69 5.47 13.83
N ARG A 16 -4.37 5.57 14.04
CA ARG A 16 -3.53 4.47 14.54
C ARG A 16 -3.93 3.98 15.93
N PHE A 17 -4.61 4.81 16.71
CA PHE A 17 -5.07 4.46 18.07
C PHE A 17 -6.47 3.84 18.13
N ILE A 18 -7.21 3.77 17.02
CA ILE A 18 -8.53 3.15 16.97
C ILE A 18 -8.53 1.69 17.47
N PRO A 19 -7.55 0.83 17.11
CA PRO A 19 -7.52 -0.54 17.65
C PRO A 19 -7.34 -0.57 19.17
N ILE A 20 -6.48 0.29 19.74
CA ILE A 20 -6.24 0.38 21.18
C ILE A 20 -7.50 0.86 21.90
N PHE A 21 -8.19 1.86 21.33
CA PHE A 21 -9.50 2.30 21.84
C PHE A 21 -10.51 1.15 21.79
N GLY A 22 -10.60 0.40 20.70
CA GLY A 22 -11.50 -0.76 20.58
C GLY A 22 -11.25 -1.81 21.66
N MET A 23 -9.99 -2.14 21.94
CA MET A 23 -9.63 -3.07 23.03
C MET A 23 -10.04 -2.53 24.41
N SER A 24 -9.74 -1.28 24.70
CA SER A 24 -10.08 -0.68 25.99
C SER A 24 -11.60 -0.54 26.19
N LEU A 25 -12.33 -0.26 25.10
CA LEU A 25 -13.80 -0.23 25.10
C LEU A 25 -14.38 -1.63 25.35
N ALA A 26 -13.84 -2.66 24.73
CA ALA A 26 -14.27 -4.03 24.95
C ALA A 26 -14.07 -4.46 26.43
N LEU A 27 -12.93 -4.12 27.04
CA LEU A 27 -12.69 -4.35 28.47
C LEU A 27 -13.66 -3.59 29.39
N LEU A 28 -14.05 -2.39 29.01
CA LEU A 28 -15.04 -1.59 29.75
C LEU A 28 -16.46 -2.18 29.62
N LEU A 29 -16.83 -2.61 28.41
CA LEU A 29 -18.18 -3.11 28.13
C LEU A 29 -18.40 -4.56 28.61
N ALA A 30 -17.36 -5.37 28.69
CA ALA A 30 -17.46 -6.79 29.06
C ALA A 30 -18.21 -7.01 30.39
N PRO A 31 -17.88 -6.32 31.52
CA PRO A 31 -18.61 -6.50 32.77
C PRO A 31 -20.05 -5.98 32.70
N LEU A 32 -20.30 -4.89 31.95
CA LEU A 32 -21.64 -4.36 31.74
C LEU A 32 -22.50 -5.34 30.95
N LEU A 33 -21.92 -5.94 29.92
CA LEU A 33 -22.57 -6.98 29.12
C LEU A 33 -22.85 -8.23 29.95
N ALA A 34 -21.91 -8.65 30.81
CA ALA A 34 -22.10 -9.75 31.73
C ALA A 34 -23.26 -9.48 32.73
N LEU A 35 -23.35 -8.26 33.29
CA LEU A 35 -24.46 -7.84 34.13
C LEU A 35 -25.79 -7.88 33.38
N ALA A 36 -25.84 -7.37 32.16
CA ALA A 36 -27.04 -7.40 31.32
C ALA A 36 -27.46 -8.85 30.97
N LEU A 37 -26.50 -9.70 30.65
CA LEU A 37 -26.75 -11.12 30.33
C LEU A 37 -27.21 -11.92 31.56
N ASN A 38 -26.79 -11.55 32.78
CA ASN A 38 -27.24 -12.19 34.01
C ASN A 38 -28.74 -11.95 34.28
N HIS A 39 -29.35 -10.92 33.70
CA HIS A 39 -30.79 -10.71 33.72
C HIS A 39 -31.55 -11.69 32.80
N ILE A 40 -30.84 -12.30 31.86
CA ILE A 40 -31.41 -13.32 30.99
C ILE A 40 -31.36 -14.67 31.72
N ARG A 41 -32.52 -15.11 32.22
CA ARG A 41 -32.65 -16.29 33.10
C ARG A 41 -32.30 -17.63 32.48
N THR A 42 -32.22 -17.72 31.16
CA THR A 42 -31.98 -19.00 30.49
C THR A 42 -30.62 -19.00 29.80
N ARG A 43 -29.81 -20.01 30.15
CA ARG A 43 -28.49 -20.23 29.49
C ARG A 43 -28.59 -20.36 27.96
N ALA A 44 -29.71 -20.88 27.48
CA ALA A 44 -29.97 -21.02 26.05
C ALA A 44 -30.03 -19.66 25.33
N LEU A 45 -30.65 -18.65 25.95
CA LEU A 45 -30.71 -17.29 25.37
C LEU A 45 -29.34 -16.59 25.43
N GLN A 46 -28.56 -16.80 26.52
CA GLN A 46 -27.18 -16.27 26.60
C GLN A 46 -26.31 -16.88 25.51
N LEU A 47 -26.38 -18.18 25.30
CA LEU A 47 -25.67 -18.90 24.26
C LEU A 47 -26.12 -18.44 22.86
N GLY A 48 -27.43 -18.29 22.65
CA GLY A 48 -27.99 -17.80 21.40
C GLY A 48 -27.49 -16.40 21.05
N PHE A 49 -27.41 -15.50 22.03
CA PHE A 49 -26.86 -14.15 21.84
C PHE A 49 -25.37 -14.18 21.49
N ALA A 50 -24.58 -15.00 22.19
CA ALA A 50 -23.14 -15.16 21.90
C ALA A 50 -22.92 -15.73 20.48
N VAL A 51 -23.70 -16.74 20.09
CA VAL A 51 -23.66 -17.33 18.74
C VAL A 51 -24.07 -16.29 17.67
N ALA A 52 -25.10 -15.48 17.94
CA ALA A 52 -25.52 -14.42 17.02
C ALA A 52 -24.42 -13.35 16.82
N LEU A 53 -23.77 -12.92 17.92
CA LEU A 53 -22.64 -11.98 17.81
C LEU A 53 -21.46 -12.58 17.04
N LEU A 54 -21.13 -13.83 17.32
CA LEU A 54 -20.07 -14.55 16.58
C LEU A 54 -20.45 -14.68 15.10
N GLY A 55 -21.71 -15.03 14.80
CA GLY A 55 -22.22 -15.11 13.44
C GLY A 55 -22.13 -13.79 12.68
N ILE A 56 -22.46 -12.66 13.33
CA ILE A 56 -22.30 -11.32 12.76
C ILE A 56 -20.83 -11.02 12.49
N ALA A 57 -19.94 -11.34 13.43
CA ALA A 57 -18.51 -11.13 13.26
C ALA A 57 -17.94 -11.97 12.10
N VAL A 58 -18.32 -13.24 12.01
CA VAL A 58 -17.93 -14.13 10.91
C VAL A 58 -18.48 -13.61 9.58
N MET A 59 -19.76 -13.22 9.51
CA MET A 59 -20.35 -12.66 8.30
C MET A 59 -19.63 -11.39 7.82
N ARG A 60 -19.13 -10.57 8.75
CA ARG A 60 -18.35 -9.38 8.40
C ARG A 60 -16.96 -9.71 7.85
N LEU A 61 -16.40 -10.86 8.22
CA LEU A 61 -15.10 -11.34 7.73
C LEU A 61 -15.20 -12.15 6.43
N LEU A 62 -16.36 -12.75 6.13
CA LEU A 62 -16.58 -13.57 4.94
C LEU A 62 -16.23 -12.90 3.60
N PRO A 63 -16.51 -11.59 3.37
CA PRO A 63 -16.12 -10.91 2.14
C PRO A 63 -14.60 -10.78 1.96
N TYR A 64 -13.84 -10.98 3.05
CA TYR A 64 -12.37 -10.89 3.04
C TYR A 64 -11.79 -12.29 3.28
N PRO A 65 -11.71 -13.14 2.24
CA PRO A 65 -11.12 -14.47 2.40
C PRO A 65 -9.67 -14.28 2.88
N LEU A 66 -9.42 -14.69 4.11
CA LEU A 66 -8.06 -14.80 4.67
C LEU A 66 -7.33 -15.98 4.01
N GLN A 67 -7.55 -16.18 2.72
CA GLN A 67 -6.98 -17.29 1.99
C GLN A 67 -5.63 -16.87 1.44
N ALA A 68 -4.68 -17.71 1.72
CA ALA A 68 -3.43 -17.89 1.03
C ALA A 68 -2.40 -16.72 1.19
N PRO A 69 -1.13 -17.03 1.01
CA PRO A 69 -0.04 -16.05 1.01
C PRO A 69 -0.31 -14.77 0.20
N PRO A 70 -0.95 -14.81 -1.01
CA PRO A 70 -1.24 -13.60 -1.75
C PRO A 70 -2.17 -12.63 -1.05
N ALA A 71 -3.24 -13.10 -0.38
CA ALA A 71 -4.18 -12.21 0.31
C ALA A 71 -3.53 -11.56 1.54
N PHE A 72 -2.78 -12.33 2.33
CA PHE A 72 -2.06 -11.80 3.48
C PHE A 72 -0.96 -10.82 3.06
N HIS A 73 -0.21 -11.16 2.06
CA HIS A 73 0.82 -10.33 1.46
C HIS A 73 0.25 -9.01 0.95
N TYR A 74 -0.92 -9.08 0.33
CA TYR A 74 -1.64 -7.94 -0.15
C TYR A 74 -2.18 -7.03 0.96
N LEU A 75 -2.67 -7.60 2.05
CA LEU A 75 -3.11 -6.83 3.23
C LEU A 75 -1.95 -6.08 3.90
N THR A 76 -0.72 -6.61 3.81
CA THR A 76 0.47 -6.01 4.43
C THR A 76 1.23 -5.08 3.50
N ALA A 77 1.28 -5.38 2.20
CA ALA A 77 2.09 -4.67 1.22
C ALA A 77 1.29 -3.83 0.22
N GLU A 78 0.00 -3.99 0.16
CA GLU A 78 -0.97 -3.29 -0.71
C GLU A 78 -0.31 -2.30 -1.71
N TYR A 79 -1.02 -1.74 -2.63
CA TYR A 79 -0.52 -0.78 -3.63
C TYR A 79 0.20 0.48 -3.08
N THR A 80 0.33 0.60 -1.77
CA THR A 80 1.10 1.66 -1.11
C THR A 80 2.58 1.32 -0.92
N TYR A 81 2.96 0.04 -1.08
CA TYR A 81 4.33 -0.44 -0.95
C TYR A 81 4.89 -0.93 -2.29
N PRO A 82 6.20 -0.74 -2.54
CA PRO A 82 6.85 -1.06 -3.81
C PRO A 82 7.23 -2.55 -3.91
N GLU A 83 6.24 -3.44 -3.93
CA GLU A 83 6.41 -4.90 -3.89
C GLU A 83 7.19 -5.43 -5.09
N ASP A 84 6.70 -5.15 -6.32
CA ASP A 84 7.35 -5.60 -7.56
C ASP A 84 8.74 -4.99 -7.72
N MET A 85 8.91 -3.74 -7.24
CA MET A 85 10.20 -3.07 -7.23
C MET A 85 11.21 -3.80 -6.35
N LEU A 86 10.80 -4.23 -5.16
CA LEU A 86 11.69 -4.96 -4.26
C LEU A 86 11.99 -6.37 -4.76
N ASP A 87 11.04 -7.06 -5.41
CA ASP A 87 11.32 -8.33 -6.09
C ASP A 87 12.32 -8.13 -7.24
N PHE A 88 12.21 -7.02 -7.99
CA PHE A 88 13.20 -6.65 -9.00
C PHE A 88 14.60 -6.43 -8.38
N VAL A 89 14.68 -5.71 -7.28
CA VAL A 89 15.94 -5.45 -6.55
C VAL A 89 16.57 -6.76 -6.07
N GLU A 90 15.78 -7.63 -5.43
CA GLU A 90 16.24 -8.93 -4.93
C GLU A 90 16.74 -9.84 -6.04
N ARG A 91 15.98 -9.98 -7.14
CA ARG A 91 16.36 -10.84 -8.29
C ARG A 91 17.64 -10.42 -8.97
N ASN A 92 17.91 -9.13 -8.97
CA ASN A 92 19.10 -8.57 -9.59
C ASN A 92 20.24 -8.33 -8.58
N GLN A 93 20.05 -8.73 -7.32
CA GLN A 93 21.03 -8.58 -6.25
C GLN A 93 21.56 -7.13 -6.15
N LEU A 94 20.66 -6.15 -6.30
CA LEU A 94 21.05 -4.74 -6.23
C LEU A 94 21.26 -4.35 -4.76
N HIS A 95 22.42 -3.79 -4.49
CA HIS A 95 22.82 -3.33 -3.17
C HIS A 95 23.31 -1.90 -3.26
N GLY A 96 23.13 -1.13 -2.19
CA GLY A 96 23.66 0.24 -2.12
C GLY A 96 22.80 1.18 -1.30
N ASP A 97 23.14 2.45 -1.34
CA ASP A 97 22.44 3.51 -0.63
C ASP A 97 21.24 3.99 -1.45
N VAL A 98 20.06 4.02 -0.83
CA VAL A 98 18.83 4.41 -1.49
C VAL A 98 18.15 5.57 -0.77
N TYR A 99 17.80 6.59 -1.53
CA TYR A 99 16.88 7.62 -1.08
C TYR A 99 15.45 7.23 -1.42
N ALA A 100 14.62 7.01 -0.43
CA ALA A 100 13.27 6.51 -0.61
C ALA A 100 12.24 7.24 0.25
N LEU A 101 10.96 6.96 0.00
CA LEU A 101 9.91 7.42 0.88
C LEU A 101 10.12 6.88 2.30
N TYR A 102 10.10 7.78 3.24
CA TYR A 102 10.23 7.54 4.68
C TYR A 102 9.39 6.36 5.20
N ASN A 103 8.15 6.24 4.76
CA ASN A 103 7.26 5.15 5.18
C ASN A 103 7.56 3.79 4.51
N TRP A 104 8.42 3.75 3.50
CA TRP A 104 8.83 2.52 2.85
C TRP A 104 10.11 1.91 3.46
N GLY A 105 10.93 2.74 4.12
CA GLY A 105 12.25 2.35 4.56
C GLY A 105 12.28 1.09 5.42
N GLY A 106 11.38 0.97 6.40
CA GLY A 106 11.31 -0.23 7.23
C GLY A 106 10.91 -1.50 6.46
N TYR A 107 10.00 -1.36 5.49
CA TYR A 107 9.60 -2.47 4.62
C TYR A 107 10.73 -2.89 3.67
N MET A 108 11.43 -1.91 3.09
CA MET A 108 12.60 -2.15 2.23
C MET A 108 13.70 -2.90 3.00
N HIS A 109 14.01 -2.44 4.22
CA HIS A 109 15.00 -3.08 5.06
C HIS A 109 14.65 -4.55 5.37
N LEU A 110 13.38 -4.82 5.67
CA LEU A 110 12.89 -6.18 5.91
C LEU A 110 12.99 -7.08 4.67
N ARG A 111 12.62 -6.54 3.49
CA ARG A 111 12.56 -7.32 2.25
C ARG A 111 13.93 -7.58 1.64
N THR A 112 14.86 -6.64 1.74
CA THR A 112 16.20 -6.77 1.13
C THR A 112 17.27 -7.25 2.11
N ASP A 113 16.88 -7.67 3.31
CA ASP A 113 17.79 -8.07 4.39
C ASP A 113 18.96 -7.06 4.57
N GLY A 114 18.64 -5.77 4.48
CA GLY A 114 19.60 -4.69 4.58
C GLY A 114 20.48 -4.45 3.34
N GLY A 115 20.22 -5.13 2.24
CA GLY A 115 20.94 -4.92 0.97
C GLY A 115 20.77 -3.50 0.43
N LEU A 116 19.59 -2.90 0.60
CA LEU A 116 19.39 -1.48 0.37
C LEU A 116 19.45 -0.71 1.70
N ARG A 117 20.41 0.18 1.82
CA ARG A 117 20.55 1.07 2.98
C ARG A 117 19.75 2.34 2.75
N VAL A 118 18.66 2.49 3.48
CA VAL A 118 17.75 3.64 3.32
C VAL A 118 18.31 4.87 4.06
N PHE A 119 18.16 6.06 3.45
CA PHE A 119 18.55 7.32 4.07
C PHE A 119 17.77 7.61 5.35
N ILE A 120 16.46 7.33 5.34
CA ILE A 120 15.57 7.55 6.49
C ILE A 120 14.39 6.57 6.45
N ASP A 121 13.91 6.15 7.62
CA ASP A 121 12.73 5.28 7.74
C ASP A 121 11.79 5.70 8.88
N GLY A 122 10.75 4.90 9.11
CA GLY A 122 9.67 5.19 10.07
C GLY A 122 10.09 5.25 11.54
N ARG A 123 11.35 5.02 11.88
CA ARG A 123 11.90 5.18 13.23
C ARG A 123 12.28 6.64 13.54
N ALA A 124 12.16 7.52 12.57
CA ALA A 124 12.41 8.96 12.51
C ALA A 124 13.00 9.58 13.80
N ASP A 125 12.12 9.92 14.72
CA ASP A 125 12.44 10.65 15.97
C ASP A 125 13.15 9.80 17.03
N THR A 126 13.29 8.49 16.81
CA THR A 126 14.00 7.58 17.72
C THR A 126 15.42 7.24 17.28
N VAL A 127 15.73 7.39 16.00
CA VAL A 127 17.01 6.97 15.40
C VAL A 127 17.71 8.09 14.66
N TYR A 128 16.97 9.02 14.07
CA TYR A 128 17.49 10.09 13.25
C TYR A 128 17.40 11.43 13.98
N ASP A 129 18.34 12.31 13.73
CA ASP A 129 18.31 13.68 14.23
C ASP A 129 17.32 14.57 13.45
N GLY A 130 17.07 15.76 14.00
CA GLY A 130 16.15 16.70 13.39
C GLY A 130 16.65 17.23 12.04
N GLU A 131 17.95 17.30 11.82
CA GLU A 131 18.56 17.76 10.57
C GLU A 131 18.29 16.77 9.44
N THR A 132 18.52 15.47 9.66
CA THR A 132 18.18 14.39 8.72
C THR A 132 16.69 14.42 8.32
N TYR A 133 15.81 14.64 9.30
CA TYR A 133 14.38 14.73 9.01
C TYR A 133 14.01 15.98 8.21
N LEU A 134 14.61 17.14 8.52
CA LEU A 134 14.39 18.38 7.76
C LEU A 134 14.94 18.26 6.33
N HIS A 135 16.09 17.62 6.16
CA HIS A 135 16.65 17.29 4.85
C HIS A 135 15.64 16.44 4.03
N TYR A 136 15.12 15.35 4.61
CA TYR A 136 14.11 14.56 3.97
C TYR A 136 12.85 15.38 3.61
N LYS A 137 12.39 16.25 4.50
CA LYS A 137 11.22 17.10 4.23
C LYS A 137 11.46 18.05 3.07
N ALA A 138 12.65 18.62 2.92
CA ALA A 138 12.98 19.48 1.80
C ALA A 138 12.88 18.72 0.47
N VAL A 139 13.46 17.53 0.39
CA VAL A 139 13.34 16.66 -0.79
C VAL A 139 11.87 16.27 -1.02
N ALA A 140 11.16 15.86 0.02
CA ALA A 140 9.75 15.46 -0.10
C ALA A 140 8.83 16.61 -0.52
N ALA A 141 9.17 17.86 -0.20
CA ALA A 141 8.45 19.07 -0.61
C ALA A 141 8.88 19.59 -2.00
N THR A 142 9.82 18.94 -2.67
CA THR A 142 10.36 19.36 -3.97
C THR A 142 10.99 20.77 -3.89
N ALA A 143 11.90 20.94 -2.91
CA ALA A 143 12.72 22.16 -2.83
C ALA A 143 13.49 22.36 -4.16
N PRO A 144 13.85 23.59 -4.56
CA PRO A 144 14.52 23.82 -5.84
C PRO A 144 15.82 23.01 -6.04
N ASP A 145 16.51 22.69 -4.94
CA ASP A 145 17.76 21.94 -4.86
C ASP A 145 17.57 20.46 -4.43
N TRP A 146 16.37 19.90 -4.63
CA TRP A 146 16.05 18.59 -4.10
C TRP A 146 16.88 17.44 -4.69
N ILE A 147 17.34 17.56 -5.94
CA ILE A 147 18.20 16.53 -6.57
C ILE A 147 19.60 16.59 -5.96
N GLU A 148 20.16 17.77 -5.83
CA GLU A 148 21.46 18.01 -5.19
C GLU A 148 21.47 17.47 -3.75
N ARG A 149 20.39 17.71 -3.00
CA ARG A 149 20.23 17.13 -1.66
C ARG A 149 20.21 15.61 -1.65
N VAL A 150 19.59 14.98 -2.61
CA VAL A 150 19.65 13.52 -2.75
C VAL A 150 21.08 13.06 -3.01
N GLU A 151 21.79 13.74 -3.86
CA GLU A 151 23.19 13.41 -4.21
C GLU A 151 24.16 13.63 -3.05
N GLU A 152 23.96 14.67 -2.24
CA GLU A 152 24.74 14.95 -1.00
C GLU A 152 24.69 13.80 0.00
N THR A 153 23.62 12.99 0.00
CA THR A 153 23.53 11.81 0.87
C THR A 153 24.39 10.63 0.41
N GLY A 154 24.98 10.70 -0.78
CA GLY A 154 25.68 9.60 -1.40
C GLY A 154 24.78 8.53 -2.00
N ALA A 155 23.46 8.77 -2.07
CA ALA A 155 22.52 7.79 -2.60
C ALA A 155 22.87 7.36 -4.03
N GLU A 156 22.88 6.07 -4.25
CA GLU A 156 23.12 5.43 -5.55
C GLU A 156 21.79 5.19 -6.27
N PHE A 157 20.71 5.02 -5.49
CA PHE A 157 19.36 4.77 -5.97
C PHE A 157 18.39 5.82 -5.43
N PHE A 158 17.36 6.15 -6.24
CA PHE A 158 16.24 6.98 -5.83
C PHE A 158 14.94 6.24 -6.12
N LEU A 159 14.17 5.92 -5.07
CA LEU A 159 12.92 5.20 -5.14
C LEU A 159 11.76 6.08 -4.70
N TRP A 160 10.82 6.36 -5.59
CA TRP A 160 9.70 7.25 -5.31
C TRP A 160 8.35 6.72 -5.80
N SER A 161 7.26 7.24 -5.22
CA SER A 161 5.91 6.79 -5.53
C SER A 161 5.26 7.60 -6.65
N HIS A 162 4.54 6.91 -7.53
CA HIS A 162 3.65 7.55 -8.51
C HIS A 162 2.42 8.22 -7.88
N TYR A 163 2.02 7.80 -6.68
CA TYR A 163 0.81 8.29 -6.01
C TYR A 163 1.00 9.60 -5.27
N ARG A 164 2.23 10.03 -5.08
CA ARG A 164 2.48 11.36 -4.57
C ARG A 164 2.17 12.39 -5.65
N ARG A 165 1.65 13.55 -5.23
CA ARG A 165 1.33 14.65 -6.17
C ARG A 165 2.55 15.09 -6.97
N ASP A 166 3.71 14.99 -6.39
CA ASP A 166 5.02 15.35 -6.96
C ASP A 166 5.69 14.19 -7.73
N GLY A 167 5.14 12.97 -7.72
CA GLY A 167 5.80 11.79 -8.26
C GLY A 167 6.16 11.90 -9.74
N ALA A 168 5.26 12.41 -10.57
CA ALA A 168 5.49 12.55 -12.00
C ALA A 168 6.45 13.71 -12.35
N SER A 169 6.40 14.84 -11.59
CA SER A 169 7.33 15.95 -11.78
C SER A 169 8.74 15.56 -11.36
N LYS A 170 8.90 14.97 -10.16
CA LYS A 170 10.20 14.47 -9.67
C LYS A 170 10.85 13.51 -10.67
N ARG A 171 10.08 12.55 -11.19
CA ARG A 171 10.59 11.62 -12.18
C ARG A 171 11.14 12.33 -13.40
N ARG A 172 10.38 13.28 -13.97
CA ARG A 172 10.82 14.06 -15.14
C ARG A 172 12.06 14.89 -14.85
N GLU A 173 12.06 15.61 -13.74
CA GLU A 173 13.18 16.48 -13.32
C GLU A 173 14.45 15.68 -13.08
N MET A 174 14.35 14.55 -12.35
CA MET A 174 15.51 13.69 -12.08
C MET A 174 16.12 13.12 -13.36
N LEU A 175 15.29 12.58 -14.27
CA LEU A 175 15.76 12.05 -15.55
C LEU A 175 16.27 13.15 -16.48
N ALA A 176 15.70 14.36 -16.44
CA ALA A 176 16.16 15.49 -17.23
C ALA A 176 17.48 16.08 -16.71
N SER A 177 17.90 15.79 -15.47
CA SER A 177 19.19 16.23 -14.93
C SER A 177 20.40 15.64 -15.67
N GLY A 178 20.20 14.53 -16.40
CA GLY A 178 21.26 13.80 -17.11
C GLY A 178 22.29 13.11 -16.18
N ARG A 179 22.00 13.04 -14.87
CA ARG A 179 22.84 12.38 -13.86
C ARG A 179 22.23 11.07 -13.36
N TRP A 180 20.94 10.84 -13.68
CA TRP A 180 20.16 9.71 -13.25
C TRP A 180 19.43 9.08 -14.43
N ARG A 181 19.38 7.76 -14.48
CA ARG A 181 18.60 7.00 -15.46
C ARG A 181 17.52 6.17 -14.78
N LEU A 182 16.40 5.98 -15.46
CA LEU A 182 15.33 5.09 -14.99
C LEU A 182 15.82 3.63 -15.07
N LEU A 183 15.76 2.93 -13.94
CA LEU A 183 16.14 1.53 -13.85
C LEU A 183 14.93 0.59 -13.96
N TYR A 184 13.88 0.90 -13.22
CA TYR A 184 12.64 0.13 -13.20
C TYR A 184 11.44 1.00 -12.86
N GLU A 185 10.25 0.62 -13.34
CA GLU A 185 8.99 1.31 -13.08
C GLU A 185 7.84 0.31 -13.03
N ASP A 186 7.03 0.40 -11.98
CA ASP A 186 5.82 -0.40 -11.79
C ASP A 186 4.56 0.47 -11.58
N ALA A 187 3.43 -0.14 -11.17
CA ALA A 187 2.18 0.59 -10.93
C ALA A 187 2.23 1.48 -9.67
N VAL A 188 3.20 1.29 -8.78
CA VAL A 188 3.30 1.94 -7.47
C VAL A 188 4.43 2.95 -7.44
N SER A 189 5.58 2.60 -8.05
CA SER A 189 6.86 3.24 -7.85
C SER A 189 7.70 3.32 -9.12
N TRP A 190 8.73 4.15 -9.05
CA TRP A 190 9.82 4.18 -10.02
C TRP A 190 11.16 4.25 -9.29
N LEU A 191 12.13 3.54 -9.84
CA LEU A 191 13.51 3.46 -9.36
C LEU A 191 14.42 4.10 -10.39
N ALA A 192 15.14 5.12 -10.00
CA ALA A 192 16.26 5.66 -10.75
C ALA A 192 17.57 5.24 -10.10
N VAL A 193 18.59 5.14 -10.92
CA VAL A 193 19.97 4.89 -10.51
C VAL A 193 20.88 5.99 -11.03
N ARG A 194 21.86 6.38 -10.24
CA ARG A 194 22.87 7.36 -10.63
C ARG A 194 23.74 6.80 -11.76
N ASP A 195 24.11 7.60 -12.74
CA ASP A 195 24.76 7.14 -13.97
C ASP A 195 26.14 6.53 -13.76
N ASP A 196 26.84 6.90 -12.66
CA ASP A 196 28.14 6.36 -12.30
C ASP A 196 28.08 4.99 -11.58
N VAL A 197 26.89 4.49 -11.27
CA VAL A 197 26.70 3.20 -10.59
C VAL A 197 26.77 2.06 -11.61
N SER A 198 27.66 1.10 -11.34
CA SER A 198 27.77 -0.12 -12.13
C SER A 198 26.64 -1.07 -11.81
N LEU A 199 25.99 -1.59 -12.85
CA LEU A 199 24.88 -2.53 -12.75
C LEU A 199 25.23 -3.86 -13.45
N PRO A 200 24.53 -4.96 -13.15
CA PRO A 200 24.62 -6.19 -13.95
C PRO A 200 24.30 -5.92 -15.42
N GLU A 201 24.98 -6.63 -16.34
CA GLU A 201 24.78 -6.45 -17.78
C GLU A 201 23.35 -6.73 -18.24
N ALA A 202 22.68 -7.70 -17.60
CA ALA A 202 21.29 -8.04 -17.89
C ALA A 202 20.47 -8.00 -16.60
N LEU A 203 19.35 -7.30 -16.65
CA LEU A 203 18.43 -7.18 -15.52
C LEU A 203 17.22 -8.10 -15.74
N THR A 204 16.91 -8.88 -14.72
CA THR A 204 15.78 -9.79 -14.69
C THR A 204 14.54 -9.07 -14.19
N PRO A 205 13.39 -9.09 -14.90
CA PRO A 205 12.16 -8.50 -14.44
C PRO A 205 11.63 -9.23 -13.19
N PRO A 206 10.74 -8.58 -12.40
CA PRO A 206 10.08 -9.24 -11.27
C PRO A 206 9.31 -10.47 -11.72
N GLY A 207 9.12 -11.41 -10.79
CA GLY A 207 8.31 -12.60 -11.01
C GLY A 207 6.83 -12.30 -11.19
N PRO A 208 6.03 -13.32 -11.52
CA PRO A 208 4.59 -13.19 -11.58
C PRO A 208 4.03 -12.88 -10.19
N SER A 209 3.26 -11.82 -10.09
CA SER A 209 2.57 -11.41 -8.87
C SER A 209 1.24 -10.74 -9.20
N VAL A 210 0.38 -10.56 -8.19
CA VAL A 210 -0.85 -9.79 -8.35
C VAL A 210 -0.52 -8.35 -8.75
N MET A 211 0.49 -7.75 -8.14
CA MET A 211 0.93 -6.39 -8.47
C MET A 211 1.52 -6.31 -9.87
N ARG A 212 2.24 -7.35 -10.32
CA ARG A 212 2.76 -7.42 -11.69
C ARG A 212 1.62 -7.43 -12.72
N SER A 213 0.57 -8.22 -12.47
CA SER A 213 -0.63 -8.23 -13.33
C SER A 213 -1.31 -6.86 -13.37
N LEU A 214 -1.39 -6.17 -12.24
CA LEU A 214 -1.93 -4.80 -12.19
C LEU A 214 -1.06 -3.81 -12.97
N THR A 215 0.25 -3.92 -12.86
CA THR A 215 1.22 -3.10 -13.60
C THR A 215 1.08 -3.29 -15.11
N LEU A 216 1.05 -4.55 -15.56
CA LEU A 216 0.88 -4.89 -16.98
C LEU A 216 -0.47 -4.39 -17.52
N GLY A 217 -1.55 -4.59 -16.77
CA GLY A 217 -2.86 -4.07 -17.15
C GLY A 217 -2.90 -2.55 -17.25
N ALA A 218 -2.24 -1.84 -16.35
CA ALA A 218 -2.13 -0.38 -16.42
C ALA A 218 -1.29 0.09 -17.63
N GLN A 219 -0.25 -0.68 -18.00
CA GLN A 219 0.55 -0.43 -19.20
C GLN A 219 -0.28 -0.67 -20.47
N ALA A 220 -1.00 -1.79 -20.55
CA ALA A 220 -1.91 -2.11 -21.64
C ALA A 220 -2.96 -1.00 -21.84
N ALA A 221 -3.58 -0.53 -20.77
CA ALA A 221 -4.54 0.57 -20.83
C ALA A 221 -3.93 1.88 -21.39
N ARG A 222 -2.65 2.17 -21.08
CA ARG A 222 -1.93 3.33 -21.64
C ARG A 222 -1.65 3.19 -23.14
N ARG A 223 -1.45 1.95 -23.62
CA ARG A 223 -1.26 1.66 -25.07
C ARG A 223 -2.58 1.58 -25.84
N GLY A 224 -3.73 1.67 -25.16
CA GLY A 224 -5.05 1.51 -25.79
C GLY A 224 -5.49 0.05 -25.93
N GLU A 225 -4.78 -0.89 -25.34
CA GLU A 225 -5.07 -2.34 -25.35
C GLU A 225 -6.05 -2.66 -24.22
N PHE A 226 -7.29 -2.20 -24.39
CA PHE A 226 -8.27 -2.21 -23.28
C PHE A 226 -8.72 -3.62 -22.90
N ASP A 227 -8.83 -4.54 -23.87
CA ASP A 227 -9.18 -5.94 -23.59
C ASP A 227 -8.12 -6.63 -22.73
N GLU A 228 -6.84 -6.41 -23.01
CA GLU A 228 -5.75 -6.92 -22.18
C GLU A 228 -5.79 -6.30 -20.77
N ALA A 229 -6.00 -5.00 -20.69
CA ALA A 229 -6.15 -4.32 -19.40
C ALA A 229 -7.30 -4.90 -18.57
N VAL A 230 -8.44 -5.20 -19.19
CA VAL A 230 -9.59 -5.84 -18.55
C VAL A 230 -9.24 -7.25 -18.08
N GLN A 231 -8.55 -8.05 -18.90
CA GLN A 231 -8.15 -9.41 -18.52
C GLN A 231 -7.20 -9.40 -17.29
N MET A 232 -6.20 -8.53 -17.29
CA MET A 232 -5.26 -8.39 -16.18
C MET A 232 -6.00 -7.94 -14.89
N ALA A 233 -6.86 -6.95 -15.00
CA ALA A 233 -7.66 -6.48 -13.86
C ALA A 233 -8.58 -7.57 -13.30
N ARG A 234 -9.23 -8.37 -14.16
CA ARG A 234 -10.06 -9.51 -13.75
C ARG A 234 -9.24 -10.61 -13.07
N GLN A 235 -8.03 -10.88 -13.55
CA GLN A 235 -7.15 -11.82 -12.88
C GLN A 235 -6.85 -11.38 -11.45
N VAL A 236 -6.48 -10.11 -11.25
CA VAL A 236 -6.25 -9.54 -9.93
C VAL A 236 -7.49 -9.64 -9.05
N ARG A 237 -8.67 -9.29 -9.58
CA ARG A 237 -9.93 -9.33 -8.83
C ARG A 237 -10.41 -10.74 -8.50
N ARG A 238 -10.01 -11.77 -9.24
CA ARG A 238 -10.29 -13.17 -8.87
C ARG A 238 -9.56 -13.57 -7.60
N ASP A 239 -8.32 -13.12 -7.45
CA ASP A 239 -7.50 -13.44 -6.29
C ASP A 239 -7.82 -12.51 -5.12
N ILE A 240 -8.07 -11.22 -5.42
CA ILE A 240 -8.33 -10.17 -4.43
C ILE A 240 -9.51 -9.30 -4.89
N PRO A 241 -10.77 -9.74 -4.64
CA PRO A 241 -11.97 -9.05 -5.11
C PRO A 241 -12.12 -7.60 -4.63
N TRP A 242 -11.53 -7.27 -3.49
CA TRP A 242 -11.53 -5.93 -2.90
C TRP A 242 -10.34 -5.06 -3.31
N GLN A 243 -9.59 -5.45 -4.35
CA GLN A 243 -8.48 -4.62 -4.82
C GLN A 243 -9.00 -3.39 -5.59
N GLN A 244 -8.91 -2.25 -4.94
CA GLN A 244 -9.47 -0.98 -5.45
C GLN A 244 -8.92 -0.60 -6.82
N ARG A 245 -7.62 -0.75 -7.03
CA ARG A 245 -6.96 -0.38 -8.30
C ARG A 245 -7.35 -1.28 -9.45
N ALA A 246 -7.52 -2.58 -9.19
CA ALA A 246 -8.02 -3.51 -10.20
C ALA A 246 -9.47 -3.17 -10.58
N CYS A 247 -10.29 -2.81 -9.59
CA CYS A 247 -11.64 -2.29 -9.84
C CYS A 247 -11.62 -1.04 -10.73
N GLN A 248 -10.79 -0.05 -10.38
CA GLN A 248 -10.67 1.19 -11.16
C GLN A 248 -10.14 0.92 -12.57
N LEU A 249 -9.13 0.07 -12.69
CA LEU A 249 -8.55 -0.30 -13.98
C LEU A 249 -9.58 -0.95 -14.89
N GLU A 250 -10.31 -1.97 -14.39
CA GLU A 250 -11.33 -2.68 -15.17
C GLU A 250 -12.46 -1.74 -15.59
N ILE A 251 -12.99 -0.93 -14.68
CA ILE A 251 -14.06 0.04 -14.98
C ILE A 251 -13.61 1.03 -16.04
N ASN A 252 -12.41 1.60 -15.90
CA ASN A 252 -11.90 2.60 -16.84
C ASN A 252 -11.57 1.99 -18.21
N ALA A 253 -11.02 0.78 -18.25
CA ALA A 253 -10.73 0.09 -19.50
C ALA A 253 -12.01 -0.26 -20.26
N LEU A 254 -13.04 -0.79 -19.56
CA LEU A 254 -14.36 -1.08 -20.15
C LEU A 254 -15.02 0.17 -20.72
N ARG A 255 -15.00 1.30 -20.00
CA ARG A 255 -15.53 2.57 -20.50
C ARG A 255 -14.82 3.06 -21.75
N ARG A 256 -13.50 2.89 -21.81
CA ARG A 256 -12.71 3.29 -22.99
C ARG A 256 -12.87 2.32 -24.17
N ALA A 257 -13.35 1.11 -23.90
CA ALA A 257 -13.74 0.12 -24.89
C ALA A 257 -15.23 0.22 -25.28
N ASP A 258 -15.92 1.31 -24.87
CA ASP A 258 -17.35 1.57 -25.11
C ASP A 258 -18.30 0.49 -24.52
N ASP A 259 -17.84 -0.30 -23.51
CA ASP A 259 -18.66 -1.24 -22.73
C ASP A 259 -19.12 -0.62 -21.40
N ASP A 260 -20.01 0.35 -21.50
CA ASP A 260 -20.59 1.02 -20.33
C ASP A 260 -21.41 0.07 -19.45
N ALA A 261 -22.06 -0.95 -20.06
CA ALA A 261 -22.83 -1.93 -19.34
C ALA A 261 -21.95 -2.84 -18.46
N GLY A 262 -20.81 -3.28 -19.02
CA GLY A 262 -19.77 -4.00 -18.29
C GLY A 262 -19.17 -3.16 -17.17
N ALA A 263 -18.81 -1.92 -17.45
CA ALA A 263 -18.29 -1.00 -16.45
C ALA A 263 -19.26 -0.77 -15.29
N ALA A 264 -20.56 -0.58 -15.58
CA ALA A 264 -21.57 -0.41 -14.55
C ALA A 264 -21.78 -1.69 -13.70
N ARG A 265 -21.65 -2.88 -14.29
CA ARG A 265 -21.69 -4.15 -13.56
C ARG A 265 -20.51 -4.26 -12.60
N VAL A 266 -19.29 -4.07 -13.08
CA VAL A 266 -18.06 -4.11 -12.27
C VAL A 266 -18.11 -3.07 -11.15
N MET A 267 -18.61 -1.86 -11.45
CA MET A 267 -18.79 -0.82 -10.45
C MET A 267 -19.68 -1.29 -9.29
N ARG A 268 -20.84 -1.93 -9.60
CA ARG A 268 -21.74 -2.44 -8.55
C ARG A 268 -21.09 -3.53 -7.69
N GLU A 269 -20.34 -4.43 -8.31
CA GLU A 269 -19.59 -5.48 -7.60
C GLU A 269 -18.57 -4.87 -6.63
N CYS A 270 -17.77 -3.92 -7.11
CA CYS A 270 -16.74 -3.26 -6.31
C CYS A 270 -17.31 -2.38 -5.19
N LEU A 271 -18.49 -1.77 -5.38
CA LEU A 271 -19.19 -1.00 -4.34
C LEU A 271 -19.62 -1.86 -3.15
N GLY A 272 -19.70 -3.17 -3.31
CA GLY A 272 -19.87 -4.09 -2.19
C GLY A 272 -18.71 -4.09 -1.20
N TYR A 273 -17.52 -3.68 -1.65
CA TYR A 273 -16.29 -3.61 -0.83
C TYR A 273 -15.90 -2.19 -0.44
N PHE A 274 -16.22 -1.19 -1.27
CA PHE A 274 -15.76 0.19 -1.11
C PHE A 274 -16.91 1.20 -1.09
N PRO A 275 -16.81 2.28 -0.27
CA PRO A 275 -17.65 3.45 -0.44
C PRO A 275 -17.44 4.09 -1.82
N THR A 276 -18.52 4.68 -2.39
CA THR A 276 -18.53 5.31 -3.73
C THR A 276 -17.42 6.31 -3.99
N ALA A 277 -16.92 6.98 -2.94
CA ALA A 277 -15.85 7.98 -3.06
C ALA A 277 -14.49 7.41 -3.53
N TYR A 278 -14.28 6.10 -3.39
CA TYR A 278 -13.00 5.46 -3.74
C TYR A 278 -12.93 4.91 -5.17
N LEU A 279 -14.05 4.89 -5.89
CA LEU A 279 -14.14 4.32 -7.24
C LEU A 279 -14.35 5.38 -8.34
N ARG A 280 -14.27 6.67 -7.98
CA ARG A 280 -14.38 7.80 -8.91
C ARG A 280 -13.06 8.15 -9.55
#